data_4df4647e790edc727bd044c60160e389
#
_entry.id   4df4647e790edc727bd044c60160e389
#
_cell.length_a   1.000
_cell.length_b   1.000
_cell.length_c   1.000
_cell.angle_alpha   90.00
_cell.angle_beta   90.00
_cell.angle_gamma   90.00
#
_symmetry.space_group_name_H-M   'P 1'
#
loop_
_entity.id
_entity.type
_entity.pdbx_description
1 polymer ?
#
loop_
_entity_poly.entity_id
_entity_poly.type
_entity_poly.pdbx_seq_one_letter_code
_entity_poly.pdbx_strand_id
1 'polypeptide(L)'
;MKHLLLLALLLFSVSSYAQIYRAGQGTPVNFSRLEISVGMGLASSSLQDPSGDTIIHDKNFTDFRLLYGLSSLFAIGPAIYFSKKQANRPLISSYKTRRLGVLGKFNLSPNTTPRSYAVAEAGAMKRSLSYLRSLEDSSTSPYLMFGLGTEVDIYSGFFLGLEGQVSYFFKDKLGPFFQLNSPWEASFTLRTGFHF
;
A
#
# COMPACT_ATOMS: atom_id res chain seq x y z
N MET A 1 11.18 -6.80 10.18
CA MET A 1 11.58 -6.84 8.77
C MET A 1 11.82 -8.26 8.23
N LYS A 2 12.63 -9.12 8.89
CA LYS A 2 12.92 -10.50 8.39
C LYS A 2 11.66 -11.34 8.15
N HIS A 3 10.64 -11.25 9.02
CA HIS A 3 9.40 -12.04 8.90
C HIS A 3 8.49 -11.56 7.75
N LEU A 4 8.52 -10.25 7.42
CA LEU A 4 7.74 -9.70 6.30
C LEU A 4 8.30 -10.16 4.94
N LEU A 5 9.64 -10.22 4.85
CA LEU A 5 10.32 -10.73 3.66
C LEU A 5 10.05 -12.22 3.44
N LEU A 6 10.03 -13.00 4.53
CA LEU A 6 9.71 -14.43 4.48
C LEU A 6 8.27 -14.69 4.07
N LEU A 7 7.32 -13.88 4.55
CA LEU A 7 5.91 -13.97 4.17
C LEU A 7 5.71 -13.60 2.70
N ALA A 8 6.38 -12.56 2.20
CA ALA A 8 6.35 -12.18 0.79
C ALA A 8 6.95 -13.28 -0.10
N LEU A 9 8.06 -13.90 0.28
CA LEU A 9 8.67 -15.03 -0.42
C LEU A 9 7.78 -16.28 -0.40
N LEU A 10 7.11 -16.57 0.71
CA LEU A 10 6.14 -17.67 0.82
C LEU A 10 4.92 -17.45 -0.09
N LEU A 11 4.37 -16.22 -0.13
CA LEU A 11 3.26 -15.87 -1.03
C LEU A 11 3.68 -15.98 -2.51
N PHE A 12 4.91 -15.60 -2.83
CA PHE A 12 5.47 -15.74 -4.18
C PHE A 12 5.64 -17.22 -4.59
N SER A 13 6.11 -18.06 -3.68
CA SER A 13 6.29 -19.50 -3.93
C SER A 13 4.96 -20.24 -4.12
N VAL A 14 3.94 -19.90 -3.33
CA VAL A 14 2.58 -20.48 -3.47
C VAL A 14 1.96 -20.08 -4.81
N SER A 15 2.13 -18.83 -5.25
CA SER A 15 1.66 -18.38 -6.57
C SER A 15 2.34 -19.12 -7.72
N SER A 16 3.63 -19.40 -7.60
CA SER A 16 4.41 -20.12 -8.63
C SER A 16 3.99 -21.59 -8.74
N TYR A 17 3.65 -22.24 -7.62
CA TYR A 17 3.17 -23.63 -7.62
C TYR A 17 1.78 -23.79 -8.26
N ALA A 18 0.88 -22.82 -8.04
CA ALA A 18 -0.45 -22.82 -8.66
C ALA A 18 -0.41 -22.63 -10.18
N GLN A 19 0.63 -22.00 -10.72
CA GLN A 19 0.83 -21.80 -12.16
C GLN A 19 1.13 -23.12 -12.90
N ILE A 20 1.81 -24.04 -12.26
CA ILE A 20 2.21 -25.33 -12.89
C ILE A 20 1.00 -26.27 -13.08
N TYR A 21 -0.03 -26.15 -12.24
CA TYR A 21 -1.18 -27.07 -12.28
C TYR A 21 -2.28 -26.73 -13.31
N ARG A 22 -2.28 -25.54 -13.91
CA ARG A 22 -3.34 -25.08 -14.82
C ARG A 22 -2.91 -24.69 -16.25
N ALA A 23 -1.70 -25.03 -16.65
CA ALA A 23 -1.17 -24.71 -17.98
C ALA A 23 -1.92 -25.36 -19.18
N GLY A 24 -3.04 -26.06 -18.95
CA GLY A 24 -3.79 -26.81 -19.96
C GLY A 24 -5.19 -26.27 -20.31
N GLN A 25 -5.72 -25.30 -19.61
CA GLN A 25 -7.06 -24.77 -19.91
C GLN A 25 -6.99 -23.25 -20.15
N GLY A 26 -6.80 -22.88 -21.40
CA GLY A 26 -6.90 -21.49 -21.86
C GLY A 26 -8.33 -20.96 -21.72
N THR A 27 -8.72 -20.49 -20.55
CA THR A 27 -9.90 -19.64 -20.44
C THR A 27 -9.56 -18.29 -21.03
N PRO A 28 -10.41 -17.72 -21.92
CA PRO A 28 -10.17 -16.38 -22.45
C PRO A 28 -10.07 -15.39 -21.28
N VAL A 29 -9.00 -14.62 -21.26
CA VAL A 29 -8.81 -13.57 -20.25
C VAL A 29 -9.84 -12.50 -20.54
N ASN A 30 -10.85 -12.40 -19.68
CA ASN A 30 -11.73 -11.24 -19.69
C ASN A 30 -10.91 -10.03 -19.27
N PHE A 31 -10.51 -9.22 -20.23
CA PHE A 31 -9.84 -7.96 -20.00
C PHE A 31 -10.83 -6.97 -19.39
N SER A 32 -10.77 -6.78 -18.09
CA SER A 32 -11.58 -5.73 -17.46
C SER A 32 -10.91 -4.38 -17.64
N ARG A 33 -11.68 -3.42 -18.14
CA ARG A 33 -11.16 -2.06 -18.39
C ARG A 33 -11.15 -1.17 -17.14
N LEU A 34 -11.87 -1.54 -16.10
CA LEU A 34 -11.98 -0.75 -14.89
C LEU A 34 -11.83 -1.64 -13.66
N GLU A 35 -10.96 -1.25 -12.75
CA GLU A 35 -10.82 -1.84 -11.42
C GLU A 35 -11.11 -0.78 -10.37
N ILE A 36 -12.03 -1.08 -9.46
CA ILE A 36 -12.29 -0.28 -8.25
C ILE A 36 -11.96 -1.15 -7.06
N SER A 37 -11.05 -0.70 -6.20
CA SER A 37 -10.63 -1.48 -5.05
C SER A 37 -10.40 -0.65 -3.79
N VAL A 38 -10.61 -1.30 -2.65
CA VAL A 38 -10.28 -0.81 -1.32
C VAL A 38 -9.32 -1.76 -0.63
N GLY A 39 -8.33 -1.21 0.01
CA GLY A 39 -7.35 -1.94 0.81
C GLY A 39 -7.37 -1.49 2.25
N MET A 40 -7.15 -2.42 3.18
CA MET A 40 -6.90 -2.16 4.60
C MET A 40 -5.63 -2.85 5.01
N GLY A 41 -4.78 -2.17 5.77
CA GLY A 41 -3.49 -2.74 6.09
C GLY A 41 -2.79 -2.12 7.28
N LEU A 42 -1.58 -2.63 7.49
CA LEU A 42 -0.66 -2.18 8.51
C LEU A 42 0.58 -1.63 7.83
N ALA A 43 1.05 -0.49 8.28
CA ALA A 43 2.28 0.13 7.83
C ALA A 43 3.24 0.31 9.01
N SER A 44 4.48 -0.13 8.83
CA SER A 44 5.55 0.02 9.80
C SER A 44 6.29 1.33 9.51
N SER A 45 5.93 2.36 10.27
CA SER A 45 6.65 3.65 10.25
C SER A 45 6.85 4.13 11.68
N SER A 46 8.03 4.66 11.97
CA SER A 46 8.31 5.22 13.29
C SER A 46 8.59 6.72 13.20
N LEU A 47 7.96 7.46 14.10
CA LEU A 47 8.20 8.89 14.31
C LEU A 47 8.99 9.07 15.59
N GLN A 48 10.07 9.85 15.54
CA GLN A 48 10.93 10.16 16.68
C GLN A 48 10.76 11.62 17.10
N ASP A 49 10.90 11.84 18.40
CA ASP A 49 11.03 13.18 19.01
C ASP A 49 12.50 13.64 18.99
N PRO A 50 12.79 14.90 19.43
CA PRO A 50 14.16 15.43 19.47
C PRO A 50 15.10 14.66 20.42
N SER A 51 14.57 13.90 21.37
CA SER A 51 15.37 13.04 22.26
C SER A 51 15.75 11.70 21.64
N GLY A 52 15.20 11.39 20.45
CA GLY A 52 15.39 10.12 19.76
C GLY A 52 14.41 9.03 20.18
N ASP A 53 13.47 9.36 21.07
CA ASP A 53 12.44 8.41 21.50
C ASP A 53 11.41 8.19 20.40
N THR A 54 11.06 6.96 20.17
CA THR A 54 10.01 6.61 19.21
C THR A 54 8.63 6.87 19.82
N ILE A 55 7.86 7.74 19.16
CA ILE A 55 6.55 8.18 19.61
C ILE A 55 5.44 7.34 18.98
N ILE A 56 5.60 7.00 17.72
CA ILE A 56 4.63 6.25 16.94
C ILE A 56 5.36 5.12 16.22
N HIS A 57 4.85 3.90 16.42
CA HIS A 57 5.23 2.73 15.66
C HIS A 57 4.20 2.48 14.54
N ASP A 58 3.77 1.27 14.38
CA ASP A 58 2.87 0.84 13.33
C ASP A 58 1.55 1.61 13.30
N LYS A 59 1.02 1.81 12.11
CA LYS A 59 -0.27 2.47 11.87
C LYS A 59 -1.16 1.64 10.95
N ASN A 60 -2.45 1.63 11.26
CA ASN A 60 -3.46 1.10 10.36
C ASN A 60 -3.73 2.12 9.25
N PHE A 61 -4.07 1.63 8.08
CA PHE A 61 -4.45 2.48 6.97
C PHE A 61 -5.57 1.87 6.12
N THR A 62 -6.19 2.74 5.34
CA THR A 62 -7.12 2.38 4.27
C THR A 62 -6.67 3.07 3.00
N ASP A 63 -6.69 2.38 1.88
CA ASP A 63 -6.45 2.95 0.56
C ASP A 63 -7.57 2.62 -0.41
N PHE A 64 -7.76 3.49 -1.40
CA PHE A 64 -8.71 3.36 -2.49
C PHE A 64 -7.98 3.50 -3.80
N ARG A 65 -8.32 2.66 -4.78
CA ARG A 65 -7.77 2.71 -6.13
C ARG A 65 -8.86 2.65 -7.15
N LEU A 66 -8.68 3.46 -8.20
CA LEU A 66 -9.49 3.41 -9.42
C LEU A 66 -8.54 3.26 -10.59
N LEU A 67 -8.44 2.06 -11.17
CA LEU A 67 -7.48 1.77 -12.22
C LEU A 67 -8.20 1.53 -13.55
N TYR A 68 -7.66 2.10 -14.60
CA TYR A 68 -8.08 1.85 -15.97
C TYR A 68 -7.08 0.94 -16.67
N GLY A 69 -7.56 -0.20 -17.16
CA GLY A 69 -6.76 -1.17 -17.87
C GLY A 69 -6.44 -0.69 -19.30
N LEU A 70 -5.18 -0.50 -19.59
CA LEU A 70 -4.68 -0.18 -20.92
C LEU A 70 -4.41 -1.45 -21.74
N SER A 71 -4.14 -2.55 -21.06
CA SER A 71 -3.97 -3.89 -21.64
C SER A 71 -4.24 -4.95 -20.58
N SER A 72 -4.23 -6.24 -20.96
CA SER A 72 -4.31 -7.35 -19.99
C SER A 72 -3.13 -7.36 -18.99
N LEU A 73 -2.02 -6.73 -19.36
CA LEU A 73 -0.81 -6.66 -18.53
C LEU A 73 -0.70 -5.40 -17.71
N PHE A 74 -1.35 -4.29 -18.12
CA PHE A 74 -1.09 -2.99 -17.49
C PHE A 74 -2.37 -2.19 -17.26
N ALA A 75 -2.52 -1.69 -16.04
CA ALA A 75 -3.55 -0.73 -15.63
C ALA A 75 -2.91 0.46 -14.91
N ILE A 76 -3.56 1.62 -15.00
CA ILE A 76 -3.09 2.86 -14.40
C ILE A 76 -4.26 3.68 -13.85
N GLY A 77 -4.05 4.40 -12.76
CA GLY A 77 -5.07 5.32 -12.25
C GLY A 77 -4.72 5.93 -10.91
N PRO A 78 -5.63 6.75 -10.35
CA PRO A 78 -5.45 7.38 -9.06
C PRO A 78 -5.51 6.37 -7.91
N ALA A 79 -4.70 6.66 -6.89
CA ALA A 79 -4.72 5.97 -5.60
C ALA A 79 -4.73 7.00 -4.47
N ILE A 80 -5.56 6.74 -3.45
CA ILE A 80 -5.70 7.59 -2.26
C ILE A 80 -5.51 6.73 -1.04
N TYR A 81 -4.69 7.20 -0.10
CA TYR A 81 -4.38 6.50 1.14
C TYR A 81 -4.66 7.39 2.35
N PHE A 82 -5.22 6.81 3.39
CA PHE A 82 -5.53 7.46 4.65
C PHE A 82 -5.04 6.62 5.83
N SER A 83 -4.37 7.27 6.76
CA SER A 83 -4.02 6.68 8.05
C SER A 83 -4.20 7.69 9.16
N LYS A 84 -4.68 7.22 10.31
CA LYS A 84 -4.76 8.00 11.55
C LYS A 84 -4.35 7.11 12.72
N LYS A 85 -3.39 7.55 13.49
CA LYS A 85 -2.96 6.91 14.73
C LYS A 85 -3.13 7.89 15.89
N GLN A 86 -3.75 7.44 16.97
CA GLN A 86 -3.71 8.17 18.25
C GLN A 86 -2.38 7.85 18.93
N ALA A 87 -1.71 8.86 19.45
CA ALA A 87 -0.47 8.67 20.19
C ALA A 87 -0.76 8.45 21.69
N ASN A 88 -0.05 7.52 22.29
CA ASN A 88 -0.20 7.19 23.71
C ASN A 88 0.63 8.13 24.62
N ARG A 89 0.85 9.39 24.19
CA ARG A 89 1.60 10.38 24.99
C ARG A 89 0.73 11.59 25.30
N PRO A 90 0.80 12.15 26.51
CA PRO A 90 -0.10 13.22 26.96
C PRO A 90 0.00 14.50 26.12
N LEU A 91 1.10 14.73 25.43
CA LEU A 91 1.34 15.93 24.62
C LEU A 91 0.97 15.75 23.14
N ILE A 92 0.85 14.51 22.64
CA ILE A 92 0.58 14.22 21.23
C ILE A 92 -0.77 13.55 21.12
N SER A 93 -1.71 14.18 20.42
CA SER A 93 -3.07 13.67 20.30
C SER A 93 -3.27 12.75 19.09
N SER A 94 -2.69 13.07 17.93
CA SER A 94 -2.83 12.22 16.76
C SER A 94 -1.78 12.46 15.68
N TYR A 95 -1.46 11.41 14.95
CA TYR A 95 -0.68 11.44 13.71
C TYR A 95 -1.54 10.99 12.54
N LYS A 96 -1.61 11.79 11.49
CA LYS A 96 -2.40 11.53 10.29
C LYS A 96 -1.48 11.52 9.07
N THR A 97 -1.72 10.59 8.16
CA THR A 97 -1.06 10.55 6.86
C THR A 97 -2.11 10.45 5.77
N ARG A 98 -1.97 11.26 4.74
CA ARG A 98 -2.78 11.20 3.51
C ARG A 98 -1.83 11.14 2.33
N ARG A 99 -2.04 10.21 1.42
CA ARG A 99 -1.29 10.10 0.16
C ARG A 99 -2.28 10.23 -0.99
N LEU A 100 -1.86 10.91 -2.05
CA LEU A 100 -2.54 10.97 -3.33
C LEU A 100 -1.49 10.75 -4.41
N GLY A 101 -1.70 9.76 -5.25
CA GLY A 101 -0.75 9.41 -6.28
C GLY A 101 -1.41 8.82 -7.53
N VAL A 102 -0.56 8.57 -8.50
CA VAL A 102 -0.87 7.77 -9.69
C VAL A 102 -0.18 6.43 -9.53
N LEU A 103 -0.97 5.36 -9.63
CA LEU A 103 -0.51 3.99 -9.48
C LEU A 103 -0.57 3.28 -10.83
N GLY A 104 0.52 2.61 -11.20
CA GLY A 104 0.57 1.61 -12.26
C GLY A 104 0.53 0.22 -11.66
N LYS A 105 -0.34 -0.66 -12.20
CA LYS A 105 -0.42 -2.09 -11.87
C LYS A 105 0.02 -2.90 -13.08
N PHE A 106 0.97 -3.78 -12.87
CA PHE A 106 1.48 -4.69 -13.90
C PHE A 106 1.16 -6.13 -13.52
N ASN A 107 0.28 -6.77 -14.30
CA ASN A 107 -0.12 -8.16 -14.08
C ASN A 107 0.99 -9.09 -14.59
N LEU A 108 1.64 -9.80 -13.66
CA LEU A 108 2.73 -10.74 -13.97
C LEU A 108 2.20 -12.08 -14.50
N SER A 109 0.99 -12.46 -14.09
CA SER A 109 0.35 -13.71 -14.47
C SER A 109 -1.15 -13.50 -14.76
N PRO A 110 -1.49 -12.81 -15.87
CA PRO A 110 -2.87 -12.41 -16.14
C PRO A 110 -3.83 -13.59 -16.38
N ASN A 111 -3.30 -14.75 -16.77
CA ASN A 111 -4.06 -15.94 -17.19
C ASN A 111 -4.18 -17.00 -16.10
N THR A 112 -3.75 -16.69 -14.87
CA THR A 112 -3.75 -17.64 -13.76
C THR A 112 -4.66 -17.20 -12.63
N THR A 113 -5.08 -18.14 -11.80
CA THR A 113 -5.74 -17.87 -10.53
C THR A 113 -5.00 -18.68 -9.46
N PRO A 114 -4.40 -18.02 -8.46
CA PRO A 114 -4.33 -16.58 -8.21
C PRO A 114 -3.49 -15.81 -9.24
N ARG A 115 -3.85 -14.55 -9.51
CA ARG A 115 -3.08 -13.63 -10.35
C ARG A 115 -2.03 -12.92 -9.50
N SER A 116 -0.80 -12.92 -9.96
CA SER A 116 0.28 -12.13 -9.35
C SER A 116 0.47 -10.81 -10.11
N TYR A 117 0.77 -9.76 -9.37
CA TYR A 117 0.99 -8.43 -9.95
C TYR A 117 2.07 -7.65 -9.21
N ALA A 118 2.63 -6.67 -9.91
CA ALA A 118 3.49 -5.65 -9.35
C ALA A 118 2.77 -4.29 -9.43
N VAL A 119 3.04 -3.41 -8.48
CA VAL A 119 2.54 -2.03 -8.48
C VAL A 119 3.68 -1.05 -8.27
N ALA A 120 3.56 0.11 -8.91
CA ALA A 120 4.39 1.26 -8.65
C ALA A 120 3.49 2.50 -8.55
N GLU A 121 3.75 3.35 -7.56
CA GLU A 121 2.98 4.56 -7.32
C GLU A 121 3.92 5.74 -7.07
N ALA A 122 3.58 6.89 -7.64
CA ALA A 122 4.25 8.14 -7.38
C ALA A 122 3.22 9.23 -7.06
N GLY A 123 3.53 10.10 -6.10
CA GLY A 123 2.58 11.13 -5.72
C GLY A 123 3.07 12.05 -4.61
N ALA A 124 2.12 12.69 -3.95
CA ALA A 124 2.35 13.57 -2.82
C ALA A 124 1.73 12.98 -1.54
N MET A 125 2.45 13.09 -0.44
CA MET A 125 2.02 12.69 0.88
C MET A 125 2.00 13.89 1.81
N LYS A 126 0.86 14.12 2.46
CA LYS A 126 0.72 15.06 3.58
C LYS A 126 0.71 14.28 4.89
N ARG A 127 1.58 14.67 5.80
CA ARG A 127 1.65 14.20 7.19
C ARG A 127 1.28 15.33 8.11
N SER A 128 0.47 15.05 9.13
CA SER A 128 0.06 16.01 10.13
C SER A 128 0.18 15.40 11.52
N LEU A 129 0.80 16.13 12.43
CA LEU A 129 0.94 15.79 13.84
C LEU A 129 0.20 16.84 14.66
N SER A 130 -0.80 16.41 15.43
CA SER A 130 -1.52 17.29 16.34
C SER A 130 -0.99 17.07 17.76
N TYR A 131 -0.59 18.16 18.42
CA TYR A 131 -0.08 18.15 19.80
C TYR A 131 -0.65 19.31 20.60
N LEU A 132 -0.60 19.19 21.93
CA LEU A 132 -1.14 20.18 22.89
C LEU A 132 -2.58 20.63 22.58
N ARG A 133 -3.42 19.72 22.06
CA ARG A 133 -4.84 19.90 21.69
C ARG A 133 -5.15 20.95 20.60
N SER A 134 -4.24 21.87 20.29
CA SER A 134 -4.51 22.99 19.38
C SER A 134 -3.40 23.25 18.35
N LEU A 135 -2.20 22.73 18.54
CA LEU A 135 -1.10 22.91 17.62
C LEU A 135 -1.02 21.76 16.63
N GLU A 136 -0.85 22.06 15.36
CA GLU A 136 -0.70 21.08 14.28
C GLU A 136 0.51 21.44 13.42
N ASP A 137 1.48 20.53 13.39
CA ASP A 137 2.55 20.56 12.41
C ASP A 137 2.19 19.69 11.22
N SER A 138 2.40 20.20 10.02
CA SER A 138 2.18 19.45 8.79
C SER A 138 3.33 19.57 7.82
N SER A 139 3.59 18.51 7.09
CA SER A 139 4.59 18.46 6.03
C SER A 139 4.01 17.75 4.81
N THR A 140 4.28 18.32 3.64
CA THR A 140 3.97 17.66 2.36
C THR A 140 5.27 17.30 1.66
N SER A 141 5.35 16.07 1.17
CA SER A 141 6.53 15.57 0.45
C SER A 141 6.12 14.65 -0.69
N PRO A 142 6.90 14.60 -1.78
CA PRO A 142 6.75 13.55 -2.76
C PRO A 142 7.10 12.19 -2.14
N TYR A 143 6.57 11.13 -2.75
CA TYR A 143 6.89 9.75 -2.38
C TYR A 143 6.88 8.85 -3.62
N LEU A 144 7.55 7.73 -3.49
CA LEU A 144 7.49 6.58 -4.40
C LEU A 144 7.09 5.35 -3.60
N MET A 145 6.29 4.48 -4.20
CA MET A 145 5.93 3.19 -3.61
C MET A 145 6.04 2.10 -4.65
N PHE A 146 6.53 0.95 -4.22
CA PHE A 146 6.58 -0.28 -4.99
C PHE A 146 5.95 -1.40 -4.19
N GLY A 147 5.25 -2.30 -4.86
CA GLY A 147 4.61 -3.42 -4.20
C GLY A 147 4.48 -4.64 -5.11
N LEU A 148 4.28 -5.77 -4.46
CA LEU A 148 3.97 -7.04 -5.08
C LEU A 148 2.73 -7.60 -4.41
N GLY A 149 1.83 -8.15 -5.20
CA GLY A 149 0.59 -8.71 -4.67
C GLY A 149 0.11 -9.92 -5.44
N THR A 150 -0.89 -10.53 -4.86
CA THR A 150 -1.65 -11.61 -5.49
C THR A 150 -3.14 -11.39 -5.23
N GLU A 151 -3.96 -11.75 -6.20
CA GLU A 151 -5.42 -11.62 -6.12
C GLU A 151 -6.12 -12.85 -6.69
N VAL A 152 -7.28 -13.17 -6.14
CA VAL A 152 -8.14 -14.27 -6.54
C VAL A 152 -9.53 -13.73 -6.84
N ASP A 153 -10.04 -14.00 -8.04
CA ASP A 153 -11.44 -13.73 -8.36
C ASP A 153 -12.32 -14.75 -7.63
N ILE A 154 -13.26 -14.27 -6.84
CA ILE A 154 -14.18 -15.09 -6.07
C ILE A 154 -15.47 -15.28 -6.84
N TYR A 155 -16.05 -14.20 -7.35
CA TYR A 155 -17.32 -14.23 -8.07
C TYR A 155 -17.47 -13.02 -8.98
N SER A 156 -17.87 -13.25 -10.26
CA SER A 156 -18.33 -12.21 -11.21
C SER A 156 -17.59 -10.86 -11.13
N GLY A 157 -16.26 -10.89 -11.24
CA GLY A 157 -15.41 -9.69 -11.15
C GLY A 157 -15.03 -9.25 -9.73
N PHE A 158 -15.64 -9.81 -8.69
CA PHE A 158 -15.22 -9.55 -7.30
C PHE A 158 -13.94 -10.32 -6.97
N PHE A 159 -12.96 -9.64 -6.40
CA PHE A 159 -11.69 -10.24 -6.03
C PHE A 159 -11.28 -9.94 -4.59
N LEU A 160 -10.44 -10.83 -4.05
CA LEU A 160 -9.66 -10.62 -2.84
C LEU A 160 -8.18 -10.72 -3.16
N GLY A 161 -7.38 -9.87 -2.54
CA GLY A 161 -5.94 -9.83 -2.77
C GLY A 161 -5.15 -9.50 -1.52
N LEU A 162 -3.88 -9.87 -1.56
CA LEU A 162 -2.87 -9.54 -0.57
C LEU A 162 -1.73 -8.79 -1.28
N GLU A 163 -1.22 -7.74 -0.66
CA GLU A 163 -0.18 -6.91 -1.23
C GLU A 163 0.84 -6.47 -0.18
N GLY A 164 2.12 -6.71 -0.46
CA GLY A 164 3.23 -6.14 0.28
C GLY A 164 3.77 -4.91 -0.44
N GLN A 165 4.02 -3.82 0.28
CA GLN A 165 4.48 -2.56 -0.29
C GLN A 165 5.68 -2.01 0.47
N VAL A 166 6.54 -1.27 -0.23
CA VAL A 166 7.61 -0.47 0.34
C VAL A 166 7.50 0.94 -0.25
N SER A 167 7.42 1.93 0.62
CA SER A 167 7.33 3.35 0.25
C SER A 167 8.60 4.09 0.66
N TYR A 168 9.06 5.00 -0.20
CA TYR A 168 10.16 5.91 0.07
C TYR A 168 9.66 7.35 0.12
N PHE A 169 10.04 8.09 1.15
CA PHE A 169 9.65 9.48 1.36
C PHE A 169 10.85 10.41 1.20
N PHE A 170 10.72 11.42 0.36
CA PHE A 170 11.81 12.36 0.08
C PHE A 170 12.05 13.38 1.19
N LYS A 171 11.12 13.54 2.13
CA LYS A 171 11.28 14.36 3.34
C LYS A 171 10.96 13.52 4.57
N ASP A 172 11.85 13.52 5.52
CA ASP A 172 11.74 12.82 6.80
C ASP A 172 11.32 13.73 7.97
N LYS A 173 11.44 15.07 7.81
CA LYS A 173 11.10 16.04 8.85
C LYS A 173 9.63 16.41 8.87
N LEU A 174 9.06 16.52 10.07
CA LEU A 174 7.70 16.96 10.34
C LEU A 174 7.77 18.12 11.35
N GLY A 175 7.79 19.36 10.84
CA GLY A 175 8.05 20.54 11.66
C GLY A 175 9.51 20.59 12.15
N PRO A 176 9.80 21.48 13.14
CA PRO A 176 11.16 21.65 13.66
C PRO A 176 11.58 20.53 14.64
N PHE A 177 10.63 19.79 15.22
CA PHE A 177 10.88 18.90 16.37
C PHE A 177 10.74 17.42 16.07
N PHE A 178 10.13 17.03 14.95
CA PHE A 178 9.83 15.62 14.69
C PHE A 178 10.42 15.17 13.36
N GLN A 179 10.92 13.93 13.33
CA GLN A 179 11.39 13.31 12.10
C GLN A 179 11.03 11.84 12.04
N LEU A 180 10.98 11.29 10.84
CA LEU A 180 10.87 9.84 10.64
C LEU A 180 12.20 9.19 11.00
N ASN A 181 12.14 8.06 11.67
CA ASN A 181 13.32 7.23 11.94
C ASN A 181 13.95 6.68 10.65
N SER A 182 13.13 6.54 9.60
CA SER A 182 13.57 6.05 8.30
C SER A 182 12.73 6.69 7.19
N PRO A 183 13.31 7.03 6.04
CA PRO A 183 12.55 7.45 4.87
C PRO A 183 11.77 6.30 4.23
N TRP A 184 11.99 5.07 4.68
CA TRP A 184 11.33 3.87 4.19
C TRP A 184 10.20 3.43 5.10
N GLU A 185 9.09 3.03 4.51
CA GLU A 185 7.94 2.45 5.19
C GLU A 185 7.55 1.15 4.49
N ALA A 186 7.53 0.05 5.22
CA ALA A 186 6.98 -1.21 4.73
C ALA A 186 5.53 -1.34 5.16
N SER A 187 4.68 -1.87 4.29
CA SER A 187 3.27 -2.09 4.59
C SER A 187 2.75 -3.39 3.98
N PHE A 188 1.68 -3.88 4.59
CA PHE A 188 0.95 -5.06 4.13
C PHE A 188 -0.54 -4.73 4.06
N THR A 189 -1.19 -5.13 2.97
CA THR A 189 -2.58 -4.76 2.66
C THR A 189 -3.39 -6.00 2.30
N LEU A 190 -4.56 -6.14 2.91
CA LEU A 190 -5.65 -6.97 2.42
C LEU A 190 -6.52 -6.07 1.53
N ARG A 191 -6.76 -6.50 0.29
CA ARG A 191 -7.48 -5.73 -0.72
C ARG A 191 -8.69 -6.48 -1.22
N THR A 192 -9.75 -5.74 -1.50
CA THR A 192 -10.94 -6.25 -2.18
C THR A 192 -11.42 -5.26 -3.22
N GLY A 193 -12.09 -5.73 -4.25
CA GLY A 193 -12.58 -4.85 -5.30
C GLY A 193 -13.34 -5.58 -6.40
N PHE A 194 -13.64 -4.82 -7.43
CA PHE A 194 -14.34 -5.30 -8.61
C PHE A 194 -13.58 -4.95 -9.88
N HIS A 195 -13.58 -5.90 -10.80
CA HIS A 195 -13.17 -5.74 -12.20
C HIS A 195 -14.43 -5.62 -13.08
N PHE A 196 -14.51 -4.57 -13.92
CA PHE A 196 -15.62 -4.29 -14.84
C PHE A 196 -15.18 -4.32 -16.30
#